data_16b7ec4a44ff746cdced56e96826da24
#
_entry.id   16b7ec4a44ff746cdced56e96826da24
#
_cell.length_a   1.000
_cell.length_b   1.000
_cell.length_c   1.000
_cell.angle_alpha   90.00
_cell.angle_beta   90.00
_cell.angle_gamma   90.00
#
_symmetry.space_group_name_H-M   'P 1'
#
loop_
_entity.id
_entity.type
_entity.pdbx_description
1 polymer ?
#
loop_
_entity_poly.entity_id
_entity_poly.type
_entity_poly.pdbx_seq_one_letter_code
_entity_poly.pdbx_strand_id
1 'polypeptide(L)'
;MNWALAWQWRVGTLQRINLFPIKSCASLDSTPGREYDCDVLGMSINGIRDRTLMLLDENNTMVTARGYPHMKLIKPWQVSDNGIIISAPEMPELELDFKNLESPGQDLRTSIWGAPVDAKLCGDRFNKWFSQFILEKNTGLKLVHYPYPKPVKIICDDLKNMPFMRQEDSGTFNDGTSYMLMNLSSVDDLNTRIMNPVEPLQFRGGFEIKCDEHEPYAEDNWQWVRIGDEAVFRQVAPRTLCIVPNVNDNTGKRDVEGEPLKTLKSYRSFNHSSPLLGIHLGLRQPGKVKANDVVYVGEK
;
A
#
# COMPACT_ATOMS: atom_id res chain seq x y z
N MET A 1 -10.31 25.28 9.83
CA MET A 1 -9.53 25.89 8.73
C MET A 1 -10.39 25.83 7.49
N ASN A 2 -10.60 26.95 6.80
CA ASN A 2 -11.51 26.98 5.65
C ASN A 2 -10.73 26.50 4.40
N TRP A 3 -10.85 25.23 4.06
CA TRP A 3 -10.13 24.57 2.96
C TRP A 3 -10.53 25.09 1.57
N ALA A 4 -11.60 25.87 1.48
CA ALA A 4 -12.15 26.37 0.21
C ALA A 4 -11.22 27.32 -0.58
N LEU A 5 -10.18 27.86 0.05
CA LEU A 5 -9.27 28.85 -0.55
C LEU A 5 -7.92 28.27 -1.02
N ALA A 6 -7.63 26.98 -0.78
CA ALA A 6 -6.34 26.37 -1.06
C ALA A 6 -6.29 25.54 -2.38
N TRP A 7 -7.42 25.27 -2.99
CA TRP A 7 -7.53 24.41 -4.19
C TRP A 7 -7.40 25.26 -5.45
N GLN A 8 -6.20 25.33 -5.99
CA GLN A 8 -5.91 26.25 -7.08
C GLN A 8 -6.01 25.59 -8.44
N TRP A 9 -5.66 24.28 -8.56
CA TRP A 9 -5.61 23.64 -9.87
C TRP A 9 -6.18 22.22 -9.85
N ARG A 10 -7.01 21.95 -10.85
CA ARG A 10 -7.30 20.61 -11.28
C ARG A 10 -6.06 20.06 -12.00
N VAL A 11 -5.62 18.86 -11.66
CA VAL A 11 -4.45 18.23 -12.27
C VAL A 11 -4.78 16.96 -13.04
N GLY A 12 -5.95 16.38 -12.85
CA GLY A 12 -6.33 15.16 -13.54
C GLY A 12 -7.44 14.39 -12.83
N THR A 13 -7.42 13.08 -12.99
CA THR A 13 -8.39 12.16 -12.40
C THR A 13 -7.73 10.97 -11.72
N LEU A 14 -8.41 10.43 -10.71
CA LEU A 14 -8.05 9.18 -10.05
C LEU A 14 -8.33 8.01 -11.01
N GLN A 15 -7.29 7.49 -11.66
CA GLN A 15 -7.42 6.44 -12.67
C GLN A 15 -7.69 5.08 -12.03
N ARG A 16 -6.99 4.76 -10.94
CA ARG A 16 -7.10 3.48 -10.24
C ARG A 16 -6.90 3.64 -8.74
N ILE A 17 -7.58 2.79 -8.00
CA ILE A 17 -7.46 2.64 -6.55
C ILE A 17 -7.01 1.21 -6.27
N ASN A 18 -5.89 1.06 -5.58
CA ASN A 18 -5.33 -0.24 -5.22
C ASN A 18 -5.37 -0.43 -3.71
N LEU A 19 -6.15 -1.40 -3.25
CA LEU A 19 -6.25 -1.79 -1.85
C LEU A 19 -5.54 -3.14 -1.67
N PHE A 20 -4.64 -3.23 -0.70
CA PHE A 20 -3.82 -4.42 -0.42
C PHE A 20 -4.18 -4.98 0.96
N PRO A 21 -5.18 -5.85 1.12
CA PRO A 21 -5.60 -6.33 2.44
C PRO A 21 -4.48 -7.00 3.23
N ILE A 22 -3.59 -7.72 2.52
CA ILE A 22 -2.46 -8.44 3.10
C ILE A 22 -1.15 -7.75 2.72
N LYS A 23 -0.35 -7.39 3.72
CA LYS A 23 0.96 -6.80 3.50
C LYS A 23 1.83 -7.68 2.60
N SER A 24 2.45 -7.09 1.58
CA SER A 24 3.32 -7.75 0.57
C SER A 24 2.63 -8.65 -0.46
N CYS A 25 1.34 -8.96 -0.32
CA CYS A 25 0.57 -9.70 -1.30
C CYS A 25 0.00 -8.80 -2.41
N ALA A 26 -0.69 -9.35 -3.39
CA ALA A 26 -1.32 -8.59 -4.48
C ALA A 26 -2.43 -7.66 -3.96
N SER A 27 -2.85 -6.70 -4.79
CA SER A 27 -4.01 -5.87 -4.51
C SER A 27 -5.29 -6.67 -4.58
N LEU A 28 -6.31 -6.22 -3.86
CA LEU A 28 -7.68 -6.65 -4.08
C LEU A 28 -8.08 -6.25 -5.50
N ASP A 29 -8.79 -7.12 -6.20
CA ASP A 29 -9.24 -6.83 -7.55
C ASP A 29 -10.17 -5.61 -7.55
N SER A 30 -9.81 -4.59 -8.32
CA SER A 30 -10.55 -3.33 -8.40
C SER A 30 -11.68 -3.45 -9.42
N THR A 31 -12.89 -3.67 -8.96
CA THR A 31 -14.08 -3.56 -9.82
C THR A 31 -14.36 -2.08 -10.12
N PRO A 32 -14.51 -1.67 -11.38
CA PRO A 32 -14.85 -0.29 -11.72
C PRO A 32 -16.11 0.20 -11.03
N GLY A 33 -16.14 1.48 -10.64
CA GLY A 33 -17.30 2.14 -10.02
C GLY A 33 -17.46 1.90 -8.52
N ARG A 34 -16.58 1.18 -7.88
CA ARG A 34 -16.58 1.03 -6.41
C ARG A 34 -16.12 2.31 -5.73
N GLU A 35 -16.76 2.63 -4.63
CA GLU A 35 -16.41 3.74 -3.75
C GLU A 35 -15.66 3.22 -2.53
N TYR A 36 -14.58 3.89 -2.16
CA TYR A 36 -13.70 3.54 -1.04
C TYR A 36 -13.77 4.61 0.03
N ASP A 37 -13.87 4.20 1.29
CA ASP A 37 -13.77 5.09 2.44
C ASP A 37 -12.30 5.36 2.74
N CYS A 38 -11.97 6.64 2.99
CA CYS A 38 -10.66 7.09 3.42
C CYS A 38 -10.74 7.63 4.85
N ASP A 39 -10.13 6.95 5.80
CA ASP A 39 -10.06 7.36 7.19
C ASP A 39 -8.63 7.25 7.75
N VAL A 40 -8.43 7.52 9.03
CA VAL A 40 -7.11 7.50 9.68
C VAL A 40 -6.43 6.13 9.68
N LEU A 41 -7.19 5.05 9.53
CA LEU A 41 -6.66 3.69 9.45
C LEU A 41 -6.26 3.29 8.02
N GLY A 42 -6.51 4.14 7.04
CA GLY A 42 -6.27 3.87 5.63
C GLY A 42 -7.57 3.62 4.86
N MET A 43 -7.40 3.21 3.63
CA MET A 43 -8.47 2.96 2.68
C MET A 43 -9.23 1.69 3.01
N SER A 44 -10.55 1.70 2.84
CA SER A 44 -11.39 0.52 3.03
C SER A 44 -12.58 0.45 2.07
N ILE A 45 -13.09 -0.75 1.85
CA ILE A 45 -14.29 -1.03 1.08
C ILE A 45 -15.02 -2.23 1.70
N ASN A 46 -16.32 -2.10 2.00
CA ASN A 46 -17.14 -3.19 2.55
C ASN A 46 -16.46 -3.93 3.72
N GLY A 47 -15.89 -3.19 4.68
CA GLY A 47 -15.20 -3.75 5.84
C GLY A 47 -13.79 -4.31 5.57
N ILE A 48 -13.36 -4.44 4.32
CA ILE A 48 -12.01 -4.85 3.95
C ILE A 48 -11.13 -3.62 3.92
N ARG A 49 -10.04 -3.63 4.67
CA ARG A 49 -9.14 -2.48 4.84
C ARG A 49 -7.74 -2.77 4.33
N ASP A 50 -7.08 -1.72 3.88
CA ASP A 50 -5.70 -1.76 3.40
C ASP A 50 -4.75 -2.20 4.51
N ARG A 51 -3.92 -3.20 4.21
CA ARG A 51 -2.82 -3.73 5.06
C ARG A 51 -3.20 -4.04 6.51
N THR A 52 -4.42 -4.57 6.73
CA THR A 52 -4.82 -5.06 8.05
C THR A 52 -4.35 -6.46 8.35
N LEU A 53 -3.85 -7.18 7.36
CA LEU A 53 -3.28 -8.52 7.51
C LEU A 53 -1.78 -8.50 7.21
N MET A 54 -1.02 -9.27 7.99
CA MET A 54 0.43 -9.40 7.86
C MET A 54 0.88 -10.81 8.22
N LEU A 55 1.96 -11.28 7.59
CA LEU A 55 2.59 -12.54 7.92
C LEU A 55 3.79 -12.34 8.84
N LEU A 56 3.90 -13.21 9.81
CA LEU A 56 5.03 -13.31 10.73
C LEU A 56 5.67 -14.69 10.63
N ASP A 57 6.97 -14.77 10.90
CA ASP A 57 7.68 -16.03 11.12
C ASP A 57 7.45 -16.58 12.54
N GLU A 58 8.12 -17.67 12.87
CA GLU A 58 8.05 -18.31 14.19
C GLU A 58 8.54 -17.39 15.31
N ASN A 59 9.46 -16.47 15.00
CA ASN A 59 10.03 -15.49 15.94
C ASN A 59 9.20 -14.20 16.03
N ASN A 60 8.00 -14.19 15.45
CA ASN A 60 7.13 -13.01 15.33
C ASN A 60 7.77 -11.86 14.54
N THR A 61 8.69 -12.16 13.63
CA THR A 61 9.30 -11.17 12.72
C THR A 61 8.47 -11.08 11.45
N MET A 62 8.28 -9.87 10.95
CA MET A 62 7.50 -9.59 9.75
C MET A 62 8.09 -10.24 8.50
N VAL A 63 7.28 -11.02 7.79
CA VAL A 63 7.61 -11.65 6.50
C VAL A 63 7.12 -10.78 5.35
N THR A 64 7.97 -10.53 4.36
CA THR A 64 7.66 -9.60 3.26
C THR A 64 8.13 -10.13 1.90
N ALA A 65 7.60 -9.54 0.82
CA ALA A 65 8.05 -9.80 -0.55
C ALA A 65 9.51 -9.40 -0.82
N ARG A 66 10.20 -8.74 0.10
CA ARG A 66 11.66 -8.53 0.02
C ARG A 66 12.41 -9.85 0.18
N GLY A 67 11.97 -10.74 1.07
CA GLY A 67 12.54 -12.06 1.28
C GLY A 67 11.88 -13.13 0.41
N TYR A 68 10.56 -13.02 0.22
CA TYR A 68 9.74 -13.99 -0.50
C TYR A 68 8.97 -13.33 -1.65
N PRO A 69 9.62 -13.08 -2.80
CA PRO A 69 9.02 -12.32 -3.91
C PRO A 69 7.70 -12.90 -4.42
N HIS A 70 7.54 -14.22 -4.42
CA HIS A 70 6.34 -14.92 -4.86
C HIS A 70 5.09 -14.67 -3.98
N MET A 71 5.23 -14.00 -2.82
CA MET A 71 4.07 -13.47 -2.07
C MET A 71 3.19 -12.56 -2.94
N LYS A 72 3.73 -11.91 -3.97
CA LYS A 72 2.97 -11.10 -4.93
C LYS A 72 1.99 -11.91 -5.77
N LEU A 73 2.15 -13.25 -5.84
CA LEU A 73 1.21 -14.15 -6.50
C LEU A 73 -0.01 -14.51 -5.65
N ILE A 74 0.00 -14.16 -4.36
CA ILE A 74 -1.15 -14.34 -3.47
C ILE A 74 -2.15 -13.23 -3.77
N LYS A 75 -3.29 -13.60 -4.37
CA LYS A 75 -4.31 -12.66 -4.88
C LYS A 75 -5.56 -12.71 -4.01
N PRO A 76 -5.84 -11.67 -3.23
CA PRO A 76 -7.13 -11.52 -2.57
C PRO A 76 -8.16 -11.03 -3.57
N TRP A 77 -9.39 -11.52 -3.47
CA TRP A 77 -10.55 -11.00 -4.18
C TRP A 77 -11.77 -11.00 -3.28
N GLN A 78 -12.69 -10.06 -3.49
CA GLN A 78 -13.84 -9.88 -2.62
C GLN A 78 -15.01 -10.77 -3.04
N VAL A 79 -15.63 -11.44 -2.08
CA VAL A 79 -16.82 -12.30 -2.29
C VAL A 79 -18.05 -11.75 -1.60
N SER A 80 -17.88 -11.16 -0.41
CA SER A 80 -18.96 -10.68 0.43
C SER A 80 -18.54 -9.46 1.24
N ASP A 81 -19.49 -8.87 1.94
CA ASP A 81 -19.18 -7.87 2.95
C ASP A 81 -18.35 -8.51 4.07
N ASN A 82 -17.20 -7.91 4.37
CA ASN A 82 -16.22 -8.37 5.37
C ASN A 82 -15.49 -9.69 5.07
N GLY A 83 -15.59 -10.23 3.86
CA GLY A 83 -14.92 -11.47 3.49
C GLY A 83 -14.09 -11.35 2.22
N ILE A 84 -12.92 -11.99 2.20
CA ILE A 84 -12.07 -12.16 1.01
C ILE A 84 -11.83 -13.63 0.76
N ILE A 85 -11.74 -14.00 -0.52
CA ILE A 85 -11.11 -15.24 -0.93
C ILE A 85 -9.67 -14.92 -1.32
N ILE A 86 -8.76 -15.77 -0.90
CA ILE A 86 -7.34 -15.70 -1.20
C ILE A 86 -7.00 -16.86 -2.11
N SER A 87 -6.37 -16.58 -3.25
CA SER A 87 -5.89 -17.58 -4.19
C SER A 87 -4.38 -17.45 -4.43
N ALA A 88 -3.73 -18.55 -4.77
CA ALA A 88 -2.34 -18.58 -5.21
C ALA A 88 -2.15 -19.77 -6.17
N PRO A 89 -1.12 -19.77 -7.04
CA PRO A 89 -0.85 -20.89 -7.93
C PRO A 89 -0.76 -22.22 -7.18
N GLU A 90 -1.43 -23.25 -7.72
CA GLU A 90 -1.42 -24.64 -7.20
C GLU A 90 -1.95 -24.80 -5.76
N MET A 91 -2.56 -23.75 -5.18
CA MET A 91 -3.16 -23.79 -3.84
C MET A 91 -4.69 -23.83 -3.93
N PRO A 92 -5.36 -24.52 -3.00
CA PRO A 92 -6.80 -24.37 -2.84
C PRO A 92 -7.14 -22.95 -2.42
N GLU A 93 -8.30 -22.45 -2.84
CA GLU A 93 -8.81 -21.17 -2.36
C GLU A 93 -9.00 -21.17 -0.83
N LEU A 94 -8.73 -20.03 -0.22
CA LEU A 94 -8.84 -19.82 1.22
C LEU A 94 -9.78 -18.66 1.50
N GLU A 95 -10.93 -18.95 2.10
CA GLU A 95 -11.86 -17.93 2.54
C GLU A 95 -11.46 -17.35 3.91
N LEU A 96 -11.45 -16.03 4.02
CA LEU A 96 -11.20 -15.29 5.24
C LEU A 96 -12.36 -14.32 5.50
N ASP A 97 -13.12 -14.57 6.56
CA ASP A 97 -14.14 -13.67 7.09
C ASP A 97 -13.58 -12.90 8.29
N PHE A 98 -13.48 -11.58 8.15
CA PHE A 98 -12.94 -10.70 9.21
C PHE A 98 -13.77 -10.70 10.50
N LYS A 99 -15.07 -11.07 10.42
CA LYS A 99 -15.95 -11.17 11.59
C LYS A 99 -15.78 -12.47 12.37
N ASN A 100 -15.38 -13.53 11.68
CA ASN A 100 -15.32 -14.91 12.20
C ASN A 100 -13.91 -15.50 12.13
N LEU A 101 -12.89 -14.72 12.49
CA LEU A 101 -11.53 -15.25 12.60
C LEU A 101 -11.45 -16.30 13.73
N GLU A 102 -10.86 -17.46 13.46
CA GLU A 102 -10.90 -18.68 14.31
C GLU A 102 -10.28 -18.51 15.70
N SER A 103 -9.52 -17.49 15.92
CA SER A 103 -8.91 -17.18 17.23
C SER A 103 -9.19 -15.73 17.61
N PRO A 104 -10.39 -15.43 18.12
CA PRO A 104 -10.70 -14.08 18.51
C PRO A 104 -10.04 -13.73 19.82
N GLY A 105 -8.70 -13.68 19.89
CA GLY A 105 -8.21 -13.21 21.14
C GLY A 105 -6.79 -13.46 21.58
N GLN A 106 -5.99 -14.28 20.93
CA GLN A 106 -4.59 -14.32 21.32
C GLN A 106 -3.88 -13.09 20.79
N ASP A 107 -3.71 -12.10 21.67
CA ASP A 107 -2.89 -10.94 21.39
C ASP A 107 -1.44 -11.37 21.18
N LEU A 108 -0.84 -10.84 20.14
CA LEU A 108 0.55 -11.08 19.81
C LEU A 108 1.24 -9.74 19.59
N ARG A 109 2.42 -9.58 20.18
CA ARG A 109 3.24 -8.40 19.95
C ARG A 109 4.32 -8.69 18.92
N THR A 110 4.42 -7.80 17.95
CA THR A 110 5.41 -7.85 16.88
C THR A 110 5.98 -6.45 16.61
N SER A 111 6.68 -6.25 15.52
CA SER A 111 7.14 -4.93 15.10
C SER A 111 7.06 -4.73 13.60
N ILE A 112 6.86 -3.48 13.19
CA ILE A 112 6.99 -3.03 11.80
C ILE A 112 8.17 -2.07 11.75
N TRP A 113 9.24 -2.47 11.07
CA TRP A 113 10.50 -1.70 10.98
C TRP A 113 11.01 -1.19 12.34
N GLY A 114 10.90 -2.02 13.38
CA GLY A 114 11.32 -1.68 14.74
C GLY A 114 10.24 -1.00 15.61
N ALA A 115 9.17 -0.49 15.02
CA ALA A 115 8.04 0.05 15.79
C ALA A 115 7.19 -1.10 16.35
N PRO A 116 6.99 -1.21 17.67
CA PRO A 116 6.18 -2.26 18.27
C PRO A 116 4.72 -2.12 17.86
N VAL A 117 4.08 -3.23 17.55
CA VAL A 117 2.66 -3.29 17.18
C VAL A 117 2.00 -4.51 17.79
N ASP A 118 0.78 -4.30 18.28
CA ASP A 118 -0.08 -5.38 18.76
C ASP A 118 -0.93 -5.90 17.59
N ALA A 119 -1.13 -7.20 17.53
CA ALA A 119 -1.89 -7.89 16.49
C ALA A 119 -2.64 -9.09 17.08
N LYS A 120 -3.58 -9.64 16.33
CA LYS A 120 -4.30 -10.86 16.71
C LYS A 120 -4.04 -11.99 15.72
N LEU A 121 -3.84 -13.20 16.21
CA LEU A 121 -3.71 -14.39 15.37
C LEU A 121 -5.03 -14.68 14.64
N CYS A 122 -4.95 -15.07 13.36
CA CYS A 122 -6.12 -15.40 12.56
C CYS A 122 -6.56 -16.86 12.66
N GLY A 123 -5.65 -17.79 13.07
CA GLY A 123 -5.93 -19.21 13.26
C GLY A 123 -5.07 -20.14 12.39
N ASP A 124 -5.02 -21.41 12.80
CA ASP A 124 -4.06 -22.39 12.27
C ASP A 124 -4.28 -22.75 10.81
N ARG A 125 -5.53 -22.76 10.31
CA ARG A 125 -5.80 -23.05 8.91
C ARG A 125 -5.13 -22.02 7.99
N PHE A 126 -5.12 -20.74 8.38
CA PHE A 126 -4.45 -19.67 7.66
C PHE A 126 -2.94 -19.84 7.74
N ASN A 127 -2.42 -20.08 8.94
CA ASN A 127 -0.98 -20.30 9.18
C ASN A 127 -0.45 -21.42 8.28
N LYS A 128 -1.16 -22.55 8.21
CA LYS A 128 -0.81 -23.70 7.38
C LYS A 128 -0.82 -23.35 5.89
N TRP A 129 -1.87 -22.69 5.40
CA TRP A 129 -2.01 -22.33 3.98
C TRP A 129 -0.87 -21.43 3.51
N PHE A 130 -0.57 -20.35 4.27
CA PHE A 130 0.53 -19.46 3.93
C PHE A 130 1.90 -20.12 4.05
N SER A 131 2.08 -20.98 5.05
CA SER A 131 3.34 -21.74 5.20
C SER A 131 3.56 -22.70 4.04
N GLN A 132 2.51 -23.37 3.56
CA GLN A 132 2.58 -24.26 2.43
C GLN A 132 2.97 -23.52 1.14
N PHE A 133 2.33 -22.39 0.85
CA PHE A 133 2.62 -21.63 -0.36
C PHE A 133 4.00 -20.94 -0.33
N ILE A 134 4.36 -20.33 0.79
CA ILE A 134 5.56 -19.48 0.87
C ILE A 134 6.81 -20.28 1.23
N LEU A 135 6.69 -21.27 2.12
CA LEU A 135 7.82 -22.03 2.65
C LEU A 135 7.88 -23.47 2.18
N GLU A 136 6.86 -23.93 1.44
CA GLU A 136 6.67 -25.37 1.06
C GLU A 136 6.64 -26.29 2.31
N LYS A 137 6.12 -25.80 3.43
CA LYS A 137 6.03 -26.47 4.72
C LYS A 137 4.62 -26.33 5.30
N ASN A 138 4.27 -27.20 6.25
CA ASN A 138 2.98 -27.11 6.93
C ASN A 138 2.94 -26.07 8.07
N THR A 139 4.09 -25.56 8.49
CA THR A 139 4.28 -24.62 9.60
C THR A 139 5.40 -23.62 9.28
N GLY A 140 5.55 -22.60 10.09
CA GLY A 140 6.63 -21.60 9.99
C GLY A 140 6.13 -20.17 9.83
N LEU A 141 4.87 -19.98 9.38
CA LEU A 141 4.25 -18.66 9.26
C LEU A 141 2.99 -18.56 10.10
N LYS A 142 2.69 -17.33 10.51
CA LYS A 142 1.48 -16.95 11.25
C LYS A 142 0.82 -15.79 10.52
N LEU A 143 -0.49 -15.91 10.21
CA LEU A 143 -1.27 -14.77 9.74
C LEU A 143 -1.81 -14.00 10.94
N VAL A 144 -1.59 -12.70 10.96
CA VAL A 144 -2.08 -11.80 11.99
C VAL A 144 -2.95 -10.69 11.40
N HIS A 145 -3.90 -10.22 12.20
CA HIS A 145 -4.85 -9.16 11.89
C HIS A 145 -4.68 -7.98 12.83
N TYR A 146 -4.89 -6.76 12.31
CA TYR A 146 -4.93 -5.51 13.07
C TYR A 146 -6.38 -5.06 13.29
N PRO A 147 -7.01 -5.36 14.44
CA PRO A 147 -8.41 -5.05 14.69
C PRO A 147 -8.63 -3.74 15.46
N TYR A 148 -7.59 -2.96 15.70
CA TYR A 148 -7.66 -1.82 16.61
C TYR A 148 -8.18 -0.56 15.90
N PRO A 149 -8.95 0.31 16.61
CA PRO A 149 -9.57 1.50 16.02
C PRO A 149 -8.62 2.72 15.91
N LYS A 150 -7.36 2.54 16.25
CA LYS A 150 -6.34 3.61 16.21
C LYS A 150 -5.17 3.19 15.33
N PRO A 151 -4.53 4.11 14.61
CA PRO A 151 -3.32 3.82 13.85
C PRO A 151 -2.19 3.25 14.70
N VAL A 152 -1.31 2.47 14.07
CA VAL A 152 -0.07 1.98 14.68
C VAL A 152 0.78 3.17 15.14
N LYS A 153 1.33 3.07 16.34
CA LYS A 153 2.21 4.09 16.89
C LYS A 153 3.59 3.97 16.25
N ILE A 154 3.92 4.82 15.29
CA ILE A 154 5.27 4.86 14.73
C ILE A 154 6.22 5.48 15.76
N ILE A 155 7.25 4.73 16.13
CA ILE A 155 8.40 5.23 16.87
C ILE A 155 9.55 5.24 15.85
N CYS A 156 9.62 6.29 15.03
CA CYS A 156 10.66 6.38 14.03
C CYS A 156 11.40 7.72 14.18
N ASP A 157 12.71 7.68 14.19
CA ASP A 157 13.54 8.89 14.06
C ASP A 157 13.30 9.60 12.72
N ASP A 158 12.76 8.88 11.73
CA ASP A 158 12.39 9.42 10.41
C ASP A 158 11.28 10.49 10.50
N LEU A 159 10.44 10.48 11.54
CA LEU A 159 9.45 11.56 11.78
C LEU A 159 10.10 12.93 11.93
N LYS A 160 11.34 13.00 12.42
CA LYS A 160 12.09 14.26 12.52
C LYS A 160 12.41 14.86 11.16
N ASN A 161 12.49 14.02 10.13
CA ASN A 161 12.80 14.41 8.76
C ASN A 161 11.52 14.59 7.90
N MET A 162 10.32 14.39 8.48
CA MET A 162 9.03 14.52 7.82
C MET A 162 8.15 15.52 8.57
N PRO A 163 8.39 16.83 8.43
CA PRO A 163 7.80 17.88 9.30
C PRO A 163 6.27 17.96 9.22
N PHE A 164 5.66 17.41 8.17
CA PHE A 164 4.20 17.41 7.98
C PHE A 164 3.53 16.10 8.36
N MET A 165 4.30 15.08 8.72
CA MET A 165 3.77 13.80 9.15
C MET A 165 3.21 13.90 10.57
N ARG A 166 2.03 13.29 10.77
CA ARG A 166 1.37 13.15 12.07
C ARG A 166 1.39 11.69 12.50
N GLN A 167 1.21 11.47 13.79
CA GLN A 167 1.18 10.13 14.35
C GLN A 167 0.05 9.25 13.75
N GLU A 168 -1.06 9.87 13.40
CA GLU A 168 -2.22 9.23 12.79
C GLU A 168 -2.05 8.91 11.29
N ASP A 169 -0.98 9.36 10.64
CA ASP A 169 -0.74 9.09 9.22
C ASP A 169 -0.26 7.65 8.94
N SER A 170 0.10 6.89 9.97
CA SER A 170 0.69 5.56 9.86
C SER A 170 -0.26 4.44 9.41
N GLY A 171 -1.56 4.56 9.73
CA GLY A 171 -2.53 3.51 9.41
C GLY A 171 -2.37 2.22 10.20
N THR A 172 -2.49 1.09 9.53
CA THR A 172 -2.41 -0.26 10.09
C THR A 172 -0.99 -0.87 9.92
N PHE A 173 -0.82 -1.97 9.19
CA PHE A 173 0.50 -2.56 8.91
C PHE A 173 1.21 -1.92 7.71
N ASN A 174 1.04 -0.62 7.47
CA ASN A 174 1.67 0.12 6.38
C ASN A 174 3.19 0.30 6.63
N ASP A 175 3.97 0.55 5.56
CA ASP A 175 5.43 0.73 5.69
C ASP A 175 5.82 2.16 6.11
N GLY A 176 4.99 3.13 5.83
CA GLY A 176 5.21 4.54 6.16
C GLY A 176 3.87 5.18 6.51
N THR A 177 3.16 5.67 5.50
CA THR A 177 1.84 6.26 5.66
C THR A 177 0.73 5.34 5.15
N SER A 178 -0.52 5.60 5.58
CA SER A 178 -1.71 4.89 5.12
C SER A 178 -1.98 5.09 3.63
N TYR A 179 -1.52 6.19 3.06
CA TYR A 179 -1.82 6.59 1.69
C TYR A 179 -0.55 6.88 0.91
N MET A 180 -0.56 6.49 -0.34
CA MET A 180 0.52 6.70 -1.29
C MET A 180 -0.07 6.98 -2.66
N LEU A 181 0.40 8.05 -3.30
CA LEU A 181 -0.03 8.47 -4.61
C LEU A 181 1.09 8.35 -5.63
N MET A 182 0.72 7.91 -6.83
CA MET A 182 1.58 7.87 -8.01
C MET A 182 0.95 8.65 -9.16
N ASN A 183 1.77 9.41 -9.86
CA ASN A 183 1.44 9.99 -11.14
C ASN A 183 1.81 8.99 -12.26
N LEU A 184 0.84 8.62 -13.08
CA LEU A 184 1.06 7.66 -14.18
C LEU A 184 2.04 8.19 -15.22
N SER A 185 2.06 9.53 -15.47
CA SER A 185 3.06 10.13 -16.36
C SER A 185 4.51 9.87 -15.90
N SER A 186 4.74 9.74 -14.57
CA SER A 186 6.06 9.41 -14.03
C SER A 186 6.46 7.96 -14.32
N VAL A 187 5.49 7.04 -14.34
CA VAL A 187 5.72 5.65 -14.73
C VAL A 187 5.92 5.53 -16.24
N ASP A 188 5.17 6.31 -17.03
CA ASP A 188 5.31 6.37 -18.48
C ASP A 188 6.72 6.87 -18.86
N ASP A 189 7.21 7.95 -18.24
CA ASP A 189 8.58 8.44 -18.46
C ASP A 189 9.64 7.38 -18.11
N LEU A 190 9.49 6.69 -16.97
CA LEU A 190 10.38 5.58 -16.61
C LEU A 190 10.36 4.48 -17.67
N ASN A 191 9.18 4.11 -18.17
CA ASN A 191 9.01 3.07 -19.18
C ASN A 191 9.66 3.42 -20.53
N THR A 192 9.87 4.71 -20.84
CA THR A 192 10.68 5.10 -22.00
C THR A 192 12.18 4.83 -21.85
N ARG A 193 12.65 4.57 -20.63
CA ARG A 193 14.07 4.44 -20.26
C ARG A 193 14.50 3.00 -19.97
N ILE A 194 13.57 2.07 -19.81
CA ILE A 194 13.82 0.65 -19.54
C ILE A 194 13.39 -0.22 -20.73
N MET A 195 14.10 -1.33 -20.93
CA MET A 195 13.84 -2.22 -22.05
C MET A 195 12.49 -2.94 -21.92
N ASN A 196 12.18 -3.40 -20.71
CA ASN A 196 10.94 -4.12 -20.39
C ASN A 196 10.05 -3.21 -19.55
N PRO A 197 9.02 -2.59 -20.13
CA PRO A 197 8.10 -1.72 -19.39
C PRO A 197 7.47 -2.43 -18.18
N VAL A 198 7.26 -1.66 -17.11
CA VAL A 198 6.66 -2.14 -15.87
C VAL A 198 5.26 -1.56 -15.68
N GLU A 199 4.38 -2.32 -15.05
CA GLU A 199 3.05 -1.87 -14.70
C GLU A 199 3.08 -0.95 -13.46
N PRO A 200 2.25 0.12 -13.41
CA PRO A 200 2.17 0.99 -12.24
C PRO A 200 1.89 0.25 -10.94
N LEU A 201 1.08 -0.80 -10.96
CA LEU A 201 0.76 -1.65 -9.81
C LEU A 201 2.00 -2.24 -9.12
N GLN A 202 3.08 -2.47 -9.88
CA GLN A 202 4.35 -3.02 -9.38
C GLN A 202 4.97 -2.14 -8.28
N PHE A 203 4.69 -0.83 -8.30
CA PHE A 203 5.08 0.12 -7.27
C PHE A 203 4.14 0.17 -6.07
N ARG A 204 2.97 -0.49 -6.13
CA ARG A 204 2.05 -0.65 -5.01
C ARG A 204 1.49 0.67 -4.45
N GLY A 205 1.25 1.65 -5.32
CA GLY A 205 0.54 2.88 -4.99
C GLY A 205 -0.93 2.60 -4.65
N GLY A 206 -1.47 3.26 -3.61
CA GLY A 206 -2.90 3.21 -3.31
C GLY A 206 -3.73 4.01 -4.31
N PHE A 207 -3.22 5.17 -4.72
CA PHE A 207 -3.83 6.05 -5.71
C PHE A 207 -2.95 6.17 -6.94
N GLU A 208 -3.51 5.94 -8.11
CA GLU A 208 -2.86 6.16 -9.41
C GLU A 208 -3.61 7.29 -10.14
N ILE A 209 -2.92 8.41 -10.36
CA ILE A 209 -3.47 9.61 -10.95
C ILE A 209 -3.06 9.70 -12.41
N LYS A 210 -4.07 9.90 -13.29
CA LYS A 210 -3.84 10.31 -14.67
C LYS A 210 -3.94 11.82 -14.76
N CYS A 211 -2.82 12.47 -14.98
CA CYS A 211 -2.78 13.92 -15.18
C CYS A 211 -3.41 14.34 -16.51
N ASP A 212 -4.05 15.52 -16.54
CA ASP A 212 -4.62 16.10 -17.76
C ASP A 212 -3.49 16.47 -18.73
N GLU A 213 -2.35 16.92 -18.21
CA GLU A 213 -1.12 17.17 -18.96
C GLU A 213 -0.07 16.11 -18.60
N HIS A 214 0.76 15.77 -19.59
CA HIS A 214 1.84 14.79 -19.37
C HIS A 214 3.02 15.48 -18.69
N GLU A 215 2.98 15.54 -17.34
CA GLU A 215 4.03 16.11 -16.52
C GLU A 215 4.61 15.04 -15.58
N PRO A 216 5.66 14.31 -16.00
CA PRO A 216 6.35 13.37 -15.14
C PRO A 216 6.91 14.05 -13.88
N TYR A 217 6.69 13.41 -12.74
CA TYR A 217 7.19 13.83 -11.42
C TYR A 217 6.60 15.14 -10.88
N ALA A 218 5.54 15.68 -11.48
CA ALA A 218 4.84 16.86 -10.97
C ALA A 218 4.35 16.66 -9.52
N GLU A 219 4.02 15.42 -9.16
CA GLU A 219 3.59 15.05 -7.80
C GLU A 219 4.62 15.39 -6.72
N ASP A 220 5.89 15.53 -7.04
CA ASP A 220 6.94 15.91 -6.08
C ASP A 220 6.66 17.28 -5.43
N ASN A 221 5.96 18.17 -6.14
CA ASN A 221 5.65 19.54 -5.73
C ASN A 221 4.25 19.71 -5.13
N TRP A 222 3.40 18.68 -5.16
CA TRP A 222 2.02 18.78 -4.67
C TRP A 222 1.99 18.73 -3.15
N GLN A 223 1.79 19.89 -2.54
CA GLN A 223 1.76 19.96 -1.08
C GLN A 223 0.44 19.46 -0.48
N TRP A 224 -0.67 19.76 -1.15
CA TRP A 224 -2.00 19.34 -0.78
C TRP A 224 -2.66 18.65 -1.96
N VAL A 225 -3.41 17.59 -1.66
CA VAL A 225 -4.16 16.81 -2.66
C VAL A 225 -5.59 16.64 -2.16
N ARG A 226 -6.57 16.98 -2.98
CA ARG A 226 -7.98 16.64 -2.77
C ARG A 226 -8.41 15.69 -3.89
N ILE A 227 -9.04 14.59 -3.52
CA ILE A 227 -9.59 13.60 -4.44
C ILE A 227 -11.11 13.59 -4.25
N GLY A 228 -11.83 13.81 -5.35
CA GLY A 228 -13.28 13.99 -5.28
C GLY A 228 -13.67 15.25 -4.49
N ASP A 229 -14.83 15.18 -3.83
CA ASP A 229 -15.41 16.35 -3.15
C ASP A 229 -14.91 16.51 -1.72
N GLU A 230 -14.51 15.43 -1.04
CA GLU A 230 -14.33 15.41 0.42
C GLU A 230 -12.90 15.06 0.87
N ALA A 231 -12.27 14.03 0.27
CA ALA A 231 -11.03 13.46 0.79
C ALA A 231 -9.84 14.41 0.57
N VAL A 232 -9.23 14.87 1.67
CA VAL A 232 -8.11 15.83 1.65
C VAL A 232 -6.88 15.23 2.29
N PHE A 233 -5.78 15.36 1.60
CA PHE A 233 -4.49 14.82 2.00
C PHE A 233 -3.40 15.90 2.01
N ARG A 234 -2.40 15.71 2.85
CA ARG A 234 -1.15 16.48 2.88
C ARG A 234 -0.01 15.58 2.43
N GLN A 235 0.78 16.02 1.46
CA GLN A 235 2.07 15.39 1.20
C GLN A 235 2.95 15.49 2.44
N VAL A 236 3.46 14.37 2.91
CA VAL A 236 4.30 14.31 4.10
C VAL A 236 5.75 13.97 3.79
N ALA A 237 5.99 13.25 2.70
CA ALA A 237 7.33 12.95 2.19
C ALA A 237 7.30 12.48 0.74
N PRO A 238 8.39 12.66 -0.03
CA PRO A 238 8.64 11.88 -1.23
C PRO A 238 8.73 10.40 -0.87
N ARG A 239 8.30 9.52 -1.78
CA ARG A 239 8.37 8.09 -1.52
C ARG A 239 9.70 7.51 -1.99
N THR A 240 10.51 7.01 -1.05
CA THR A 240 11.67 6.17 -1.35
C THR A 240 11.24 4.75 -1.66
N LEU A 241 11.85 4.15 -2.69
CA LEU A 241 11.52 2.80 -3.12
C LEU A 241 12.45 1.75 -2.50
N CYS A 242 11.86 0.67 -2.01
CA CYS A 242 12.59 -0.54 -1.64
C CYS A 242 12.72 -1.48 -2.86
N ILE A 243 13.31 -2.68 -2.66
CA ILE A 243 13.56 -3.66 -3.73
C ILE A 243 12.29 -4.32 -4.30
N VAL A 244 11.12 -4.17 -3.67
CA VAL A 244 9.87 -4.85 -4.09
C VAL A 244 9.41 -4.48 -5.51
N PRO A 245 9.55 -3.24 -6.01
CA PRO A 245 9.24 -2.91 -7.39
C PRO A 245 10.04 -3.70 -8.46
N ASN A 246 11.16 -4.31 -8.11
CA ASN A 246 11.89 -5.20 -9.02
C ASN A 246 11.26 -6.60 -9.15
N VAL A 247 10.15 -6.86 -8.45
CA VAL A 247 9.45 -8.13 -8.54
C VAL A 247 8.25 -7.98 -9.49
N ASN A 248 8.21 -8.80 -10.52
CA ASN A 248 7.09 -8.86 -11.44
C ASN A 248 5.84 -9.47 -10.78
N ASP A 249 4.71 -8.78 -10.85
CA ASP A 249 3.46 -9.19 -10.18
C ASP A 249 2.83 -10.46 -10.75
N ASN A 250 3.13 -10.81 -12.02
CA ASN A 250 2.56 -11.98 -12.67
C ASN A 250 3.38 -13.25 -12.48
N THR A 251 4.69 -13.10 -12.28
CA THR A 251 5.61 -14.25 -12.16
C THR A 251 6.14 -14.45 -10.75
N GLY A 252 6.01 -13.46 -9.87
CA GLY A 252 6.60 -13.46 -8.53
C GLY A 252 8.13 -13.50 -8.53
N LYS A 253 8.78 -13.25 -9.67
CA LYS A 253 10.23 -13.31 -9.83
C LYS A 253 10.82 -11.91 -9.81
N ARG A 254 11.99 -11.81 -9.19
CA ARG A 254 12.77 -10.56 -9.19
C ARG A 254 13.51 -10.41 -10.51
N ASP A 255 13.50 -9.19 -11.04
CA ASP A 255 14.30 -8.85 -12.20
C ASP A 255 15.81 -9.00 -11.90
N VAL A 256 16.52 -9.71 -12.79
CA VAL A 256 17.95 -10.06 -12.59
C VAL A 256 18.88 -8.87 -12.81
N GLU A 257 18.47 -7.90 -13.65
CA GLU A 257 19.21 -6.68 -13.92
C GLU A 257 18.98 -5.57 -12.88
N GLY A 258 18.00 -5.81 -11.97
CA GLY A 258 17.63 -4.87 -10.93
C GLY A 258 16.69 -3.74 -11.40
N GLU A 259 16.00 -3.93 -12.54
CA GLU A 259 15.01 -2.97 -13.02
C GLU A 259 13.66 -3.10 -12.27
N PRO A 260 12.90 -2.03 -12.15
CA PRO A 260 13.13 -0.66 -12.65
C PRO A 260 14.01 0.21 -11.72
N LEU A 261 14.41 -0.28 -10.55
CA LEU A 261 15.11 0.54 -9.55
C LEU A 261 16.51 0.98 -10.02
N LYS A 262 17.21 0.16 -10.81
CA LYS A 262 18.52 0.50 -11.37
C LYS A 262 18.46 1.77 -12.23
N THR A 263 17.50 1.81 -13.15
CA THR A 263 17.27 2.99 -13.99
C THR A 263 16.79 4.18 -13.17
N LEU A 264 15.78 4.03 -12.32
CA LEU A 264 15.33 5.13 -11.44
C LEU A 264 16.46 5.71 -10.60
N LYS A 265 17.36 4.89 -10.08
CA LYS A 265 18.49 5.33 -9.26
C LYS A 265 19.42 6.25 -10.02
N SER A 266 19.53 6.13 -11.32
CA SER A 266 20.45 6.97 -12.14
C SER A 266 20.00 8.43 -12.23
N TYR A 267 18.70 8.75 -12.04
CA TYR A 267 18.19 10.11 -12.19
C TYR A 267 17.19 10.55 -11.11
N ARG A 268 16.71 9.62 -10.25
CA ARG A 268 15.70 9.90 -9.21
C ARG A 268 16.20 9.67 -7.78
N SER A 269 17.50 9.54 -7.55
CA SER A 269 18.03 9.31 -6.19
C SER A 269 18.28 10.61 -5.42
N PHE A 270 18.65 11.68 -6.11
CA PHE A 270 19.06 12.94 -5.49
C PHE A 270 20.04 12.68 -4.33
N ASN A 271 19.70 13.10 -3.12
CA ASN A 271 20.51 12.86 -1.92
C ASN A 271 20.07 11.61 -1.12
N HIS A 272 19.21 10.77 -1.68
CA HIS A 272 18.68 9.57 -1.04
C HIS A 272 19.48 8.32 -1.45
N SER A 273 19.58 7.36 -0.55
CA SER A 273 20.19 6.04 -0.85
C SER A 273 19.32 5.19 -1.79
N SER A 274 18.03 5.46 -1.83
CA SER A 274 17.03 4.80 -2.66
C SER A 274 16.35 5.78 -3.61
N PRO A 275 15.95 5.34 -4.82
CA PRO A 275 15.27 6.23 -5.77
C PRO A 275 13.87 6.61 -5.30
N LEU A 276 13.38 7.73 -5.82
CA LEU A 276 12.07 8.30 -5.50
C LEU A 276 11.08 8.07 -6.63
N LEU A 277 9.86 7.62 -6.30
CA LEU A 277 8.71 7.62 -7.21
C LEU A 277 7.41 7.68 -6.42
N GLY A 278 6.59 8.69 -6.72
CA GLY A 278 5.37 8.98 -5.99
C GLY A 278 5.60 9.66 -4.65
N ILE A 279 4.52 9.89 -3.93
CA ILE A 279 4.51 10.65 -2.67
C ILE A 279 3.72 9.94 -1.57
N HIS A 280 4.19 10.09 -0.36
CA HIS A 280 3.47 9.71 0.85
C HIS A 280 2.47 10.80 1.25
N LEU A 281 1.25 10.38 1.56
CA LEU A 281 0.16 11.27 1.93
C LEU A 281 -0.32 10.96 3.36
N GLY A 282 -0.57 12.02 4.13
CA GLY A 282 -1.28 11.96 5.39
C GLY A 282 -2.69 12.51 5.23
N LEU A 283 -3.69 11.80 5.75
CA LEU A 283 -5.08 12.23 5.69
C LEU A 283 -5.32 13.47 6.57
N ARG A 284 -6.04 14.45 6.03
CA ARG A 284 -6.40 15.67 6.76
C ARG A 284 -7.91 15.89 6.86
N GLN A 285 -8.66 15.33 5.92
CA GLN A 285 -10.11 15.27 5.97
C GLN A 285 -10.54 13.90 5.43
N PRO A 286 -11.28 13.10 6.22
CA PRO A 286 -11.91 11.88 5.74
C PRO A 286 -12.88 12.16 4.61
N GLY A 287 -13.09 11.15 3.77
CA GLY A 287 -14.05 11.23 2.67
C GLY A 287 -14.06 9.94 1.87
N LYS A 288 -14.85 9.94 0.83
CA LYS A 288 -14.97 8.82 -0.11
C LYS A 288 -14.27 9.14 -1.41
N VAL A 289 -13.74 8.12 -2.04
CA VAL A 289 -13.07 8.23 -3.35
C VAL A 289 -13.48 7.08 -4.26
N LYS A 290 -13.56 7.37 -5.56
CA LYS A 290 -13.83 6.38 -6.61
C LYS A 290 -13.04 6.69 -7.87
N ALA A 291 -12.90 5.71 -8.74
CA ALA A 291 -12.27 5.92 -10.04
C ALA A 291 -13.01 7.01 -10.83
N ASN A 292 -12.23 7.82 -11.53
CA ASN A 292 -12.61 9.04 -12.27
C ASN A 292 -12.94 10.26 -11.39
N ASP A 293 -12.79 10.20 -10.08
CA ASP A 293 -12.85 11.41 -9.26
C ASP A 293 -11.79 12.41 -9.70
N VAL A 294 -12.18 13.68 -9.73
CA VAL A 294 -11.28 14.78 -10.08
C VAL A 294 -10.26 14.98 -8.95
N VAL A 295 -9.02 15.19 -9.35
CA VAL A 295 -7.91 15.47 -8.44
C VAL A 295 -7.53 16.94 -8.54
N TYR A 296 -7.51 17.59 -7.39
CA TYR A 296 -7.08 18.96 -7.23
C TYR A 296 -5.83 19.02 -6.35
N VAL A 297 -4.96 19.94 -6.65
CA VAL A 297 -3.77 20.21 -5.83
C VAL A 297 -3.76 21.64 -5.34
N GLY A 298 -3.07 21.85 -4.21
CA GLY A 298 -2.87 23.16 -3.63
C GLY A 298 -1.42 23.31 -3.21
N GLU A 299 -0.92 24.51 -3.40
CA GLU A 299 0.27 25.03 -2.75
C GLU A 299 -0.14 25.83 -1.51
N LYS A 300 0.80 26.28 -0.73
CA LYS A 300 0.55 27.07 0.50
C LYS A 300 -0.37 28.25 0.29
#